data_43752f0ddea419750aedf11c59a6f1a3
#
_entry.id   43752f0ddea419750aedf11c59a6f1a3
#
_cell.length_a   1.000
_cell.length_b   1.000
_cell.length_c   1.000
_cell.angle_alpha   90.00
_cell.angle_beta   90.00
_cell.angle_gamma   90.00
#
_symmetry.space_group_name_H-M   'P 1'
#
loop_
_entity.id
_entity.type
_entity.pdbx_description
1 polymer ?
#
loop_
_entity_poly.entity_id
_entity_poly.type
_entity_poly.pdbx_seq_one_letter_code
_entity_poly.pdbx_strand_id
1 'polypeptide(L)'
;PFTELATDWKILFSILLIIIMILVVLKWGNIWIKLGCAWFFLSILPTSSIIPLNDLAVEHRMYLPISLGLCLITGWLISSSKKTTQMFSFVFMVLIFGILVAERNQVWTNELSLWSDSVTKNPNSPRVHNNLGKAYYEDGKLKTARIHLEKSVSSIPQYIKAQFNIENLKNFIKE
;
A
#
# COMPACT_ATOMS: atom_id res chain seq x y z
N PRO A 1 -10.36 17.08 14.58
CA PRO A 1 -9.30 16.81 13.59
C PRO A 1 -9.82 16.64 12.16
N PHE A 2 -11.07 16.14 11.94
CA PHE A 2 -11.62 15.96 10.59
C PHE A 2 -12.04 17.28 9.91
N THR A 3 -12.26 18.32 10.67
CA THR A 3 -12.68 19.64 10.13
C THR A 3 -11.54 20.42 9.48
N GLU A 4 -10.30 20.16 9.83
CA GLU A 4 -9.13 20.80 9.19
C GLU A 4 -8.78 20.20 7.83
N LEU A 5 -9.14 18.92 7.59
CA LEU A 5 -8.86 18.23 6.34
C LEU A 5 -9.65 18.80 5.14
N ALA A 6 -10.86 19.34 5.38
CA ALA A 6 -11.72 19.85 4.31
C ALA A 6 -11.22 21.16 3.68
N THR A 7 -10.33 21.88 4.34
CA THR A 7 -9.78 23.16 3.88
C THR A 7 -8.37 23.05 3.29
N ASP A 8 -7.75 21.88 3.32
CA ASP A 8 -6.44 21.68 2.71
C ASP A 8 -6.58 21.73 1.17
N TRP A 9 -5.98 22.76 0.56
CA TRP A 9 -5.97 22.96 -0.89
C TRP A 9 -5.48 21.72 -1.68
N LYS A 10 -4.63 20.87 -1.06
CA LYS A 10 -4.14 19.62 -1.66
C LYS A 10 -5.27 18.61 -1.86
N ILE A 11 -6.21 18.54 -0.92
CA ILE A 11 -7.38 17.65 -1.01
C ILE A 11 -8.31 18.13 -2.12
N LEU A 12 -8.61 19.44 -2.15
CA LEU A 12 -9.45 20.04 -3.18
C LEU A 12 -8.84 19.86 -4.58
N PHE A 13 -7.51 20.04 -4.68
CA PHE A 13 -6.77 19.82 -5.93
C PHE A 13 -6.82 18.35 -6.36
N SER A 14 -6.66 17.41 -5.43
CA SER A 14 -6.74 15.96 -5.72
C SER A 14 -8.14 15.56 -6.20
N ILE A 15 -9.18 16.07 -5.56
CA ILE A 15 -10.58 15.84 -5.99
C ILE A 15 -10.82 16.40 -7.39
N LEU A 16 -10.35 17.62 -7.66
CA LEU A 16 -10.44 18.24 -8.97
C LEU A 16 -9.74 17.41 -10.05
N LEU A 17 -8.54 16.92 -9.78
CA LEU A 17 -7.82 16.04 -10.71
C LEU A 17 -8.59 14.74 -11.00
N ILE A 18 -9.18 14.11 -9.97
CA ILE A 18 -9.99 12.91 -10.15
C ILE A 18 -11.22 13.21 -11.01
N ILE A 19 -11.91 14.31 -10.76
CA ILE A 19 -13.06 14.72 -11.55
C ILE A 19 -12.66 14.96 -13.01
N ILE A 20 -11.58 15.70 -13.27
CA ILE A 20 -11.07 15.94 -14.61
C ILE A 20 -10.75 14.61 -15.31
N MET A 21 -10.06 13.70 -14.62
CA MET A 21 -9.73 12.38 -15.16
C MET A 21 -11.00 11.60 -15.56
N ILE A 22 -12.02 11.60 -14.71
CA ILE A 22 -13.30 10.93 -15.00
C ILE A 22 -13.96 11.57 -16.22
N LEU A 23 -14.02 12.90 -16.30
CA LEU A 23 -14.62 13.62 -17.43
C LEU A 23 -13.87 13.34 -18.75
N VAL A 24 -12.54 13.28 -18.71
CA VAL A 24 -11.70 12.92 -19.87
C VAL A 24 -12.04 11.50 -20.34
N VAL A 25 -12.10 10.56 -19.41
CA VAL A 25 -12.43 9.16 -19.73
C VAL A 25 -13.84 9.02 -20.29
N LEU A 26 -14.81 9.72 -19.72
CA LEU A 26 -16.19 9.68 -20.21
C LEU A 26 -16.32 10.28 -21.61
N LYS A 27 -15.60 11.37 -21.90
CA LYS A 27 -15.70 12.09 -23.18
C LYS A 27 -14.90 11.41 -24.31
N TRP A 28 -13.66 11.00 -24.03
CA TRP A 28 -12.74 10.48 -25.07
C TRP A 28 -12.38 9.01 -24.91
N GLY A 29 -12.68 8.40 -23.76
CA GLY A 29 -12.38 6.98 -23.52
C GLY A 29 -13.25 6.07 -24.39
N ASN A 30 -12.63 5.03 -24.95
CA ASN A 30 -13.36 3.94 -25.57
C ASN A 30 -14.04 3.07 -24.49
N ILE A 31 -14.85 2.11 -24.91
CA ILE A 31 -15.63 1.26 -23.99
C ILE A 31 -14.72 0.49 -23.01
N TRP A 32 -13.56 0.04 -23.43
CA TRP A 32 -12.63 -0.73 -22.59
C TRP A 32 -12.03 0.13 -21.47
N ILE A 33 -11.65 1.37 -21.79
CA ILE A 33 -11.13 2.33 -20.80
C ILE A 33 -12.22 2.68 -19.79
N LYS A 34 -13.45 2.93 -20.25
CA LYS A 34 -14.61 3.22 -19.40
C LYS A 34 -14.90 2.06 -18.42
N LEU A 35 -14.92 0.83 -18.92
CA LEU A 35 -15.11 -0.36 -18.10
C LEU A 35 -13.97 -0.55 -17.08
N GLY A 36 -12.71 -0.33 -17.46
CA GLY A 36 -11.57 -0.42 -16.56
C GLY A 36 -11.65 0.60 -15.44
N CYS A 37 -12.00 1.85 -15.75
CA CYS A 37 -12.20 2.89 -14.74
C CYS A 37 -13.38 2.58 -13.81
N ALA A 38 -14.51 2.17 -14.35
CA ALA A 38 -15.67 1.78 -13.55
C ALA A 38 -15.35 0.63 -12.59
N TRP A 39 -14.64 -0.38 -13.07
CA TRP A 39 -14.19 -1.50 -12.25
C TRP A 39 -13.27 -1.04 -11.12
N PHE A 40 -12.29 -0.18 -11.41
CA PHE A 40 -11.37 0.34 -10.41
C PHE A 40 -12.12 1.01 -9.26
N PHE A 41 -13.01 1.95 -9.57
CA PHE A 41 -13.78 2.66 -8.55
C PHE A 41 -14.75 1.75 -7.80
N LEU A 42 -15.48 0.85 -8.50
CA LEU A 42 -16.39 -0.11 -7.87
C LEU A 42 -15.67 -1.04 -6.89
N SER A 43 -14.47 -1.50 -7.25
CA SER A 43 -13.69 -2.41 -6.41
C SER A 43 -13.12 -1.75 -5.15
N ILE A 44 -12.81 -0.45 -5.19
CA ILE A 44 -12.30 0.31 -4.04
C ILE A 44 -13.44 0.79 -3.12
N LEU A 45 -14.60 1.09 -3.66
CA LEU A 45 -15.70 1.74 -2.96
C LEU A 45 -16.10 1.04 -1.64
N PRO A 46 -16.29 -0.29 -1.59
CA PRO A 46 -16.67 -0.97 -0.35
C PRO A 46 -15.64 -0.84 0.76
N THR A 47 -14.35 -0.83 0.41
CA THR A 47 -13.25 -0.83 1.38
C THR A 47 -12.78 0.56 1.79
N SER A 48 -13.13 1.59 1.03
CA SER A 48 -12.66 2.95 1.26
C SER A 48 -13.67 3.85 1.97
N SER A 49 -14.97 3.53 1.90
CA SER A 49 -16.01 4.45 2.34
C SER A 49 -17.05 3.86 3.28
N ILE A 50 -17.34 2.56 3.20
CA ILE A 50 -18.49 1.96 3.90
C ILE A 50 -18.05 1.27 5.20
N ILE A 51 -16.87 0.65 5.20
CA ILE A 51 -16.35 -0.08 6.36
C ILE A 51 -15.15 0.69 6.91
N PRO A 52 -15.25 1.29 8.11
CA PRO A 52 -14.09 1.91 8.76
C PRO A 52 -13.08 0.82 9.12
N LEU A 53 -11.98 0.80 8.41
CA LEU A 53 -10.90 -0.15 8.61
C LEU A 53 -9.75 0.53 9.34
N ASN A 54 -9.15 -0.18 10.30
CA ASN A 54 -8.02 0.33 11.08
C ASN A 54 -6.81 0.68 10.23
N ASP A 55 -6.68 0.04 9.04
CA ASP A 55 -5.61 0.28 8.08
C ASP A 55 -6.18 0.86 6.79
N LEU A 56 -5.98 2.15 6.58
CA LEU A 56 -6.48 2.88 5.41
C LEU A 56 -5.80 2.49 4.10
N ALA A 57 -4.51 2.16 4.14
CA ALA A 57 -3.72 1.81 2.96
C ALA A 57 -3.05 0.44 3.14
N VAL A 58 -3.63 -0.58 2.57
CA VAL A 58 -3.08 -1.94 2.55
C VAL A 58 -2.91 -2.39 1.09
N GLU A 59 -1.69 -2.74 0.70
CA GLU A 59 -1.33 -3.06 -0.69
C GLU A 59 -2.25 -4.12 -1.33
N HIS A 60 -2.61 -5.16 -0.59
CA HIS A 60 -3.44 -6.24 -1.13
C HIS A 60 -4.84 -5.80 -1.57
N ARG A 61 -5.36 -4.67 -1.05
CA ARG A 61 -6.66 -4.14 -1.49
C ARG A 61 -6.62 -3.56 -2.89
N MET A 62 -5.44 -3.17 -3.37
CA MET A 62 -5.25 -2.62 -4.70
C MET A 62 -5.12 -3.69 -5.77
N TYR A 63 -4.90 -4.95 -5.42
CA TYR A 63 -4.69 -6.02 -6.39
C TYR A 63 -5.93 -6.24 -7.29
N LEU A 64 -7.12 -6.31 -6.68
CA LEU A 64 -8.36 -6.50 -7.42
C LEU A 64 -8.73 -5.29 -8.31
N PRO A 65 -8.70 -4.03 -7.82
CA PRO A 65 -8.96 -2.86 -8.66
C PRO A 65 -8.00 -2.73 -9.85
N ILE A 66 -6.70 -2.95 -9.62
CA ILE A 66 -5.66 -2.74 -10.63
C ILE A 66 -5.66 -3.87 -11.66
N SER A 67 -5.87 -5.13 -11.26
CA SER A 67 -5.71 -6.29 -12.12
C SER A 67 -6.59 -6.24 -13.36
N LEU A 68 -7.89 -6.09 -13.22
CA LEU A 68 -8.80 -6.04 -14.36
C LEU A 68 -8.63 -4.74 -15.16
N GLY A 69 -8.39 -3.62 -14.50
CA GLY A 69 -8.10 -2.33 -15.17
C GLY A 69 -6.90 -2.48 -16.13
N LEU A 70 -5.82 -3.07 -15.66
CA LEU A 70 -4.64 -3.37 -16.48
C LEU A 70 -4.95 -4.35 -17.61
N CYS A 71 -5.71 -5.41 -17.35
CA CYS A 71 -6.13 -6.37 -18.38
C CYS A 71 -6.93 -5.69 -19.50
N LEU A 72 -7.86 -4.80 -19.16
CA LEU A 72 -8.68 -4.11 -20.15
C LEU A 72 -7.87 -3.11 -20.97
N ILE A 73 -6.98 -2.33 -20.34
CA ILE A 73 -6.08 -1.41 -21.02
C ILE A 73 -5.14 -2.17 -21.95
N THR A 74 -4.57 -3.28 -21.47
CA THR A 74 -3.69 -4.14 -22.25
C THR A 74 -4.42 -4.76 -23.44
N GLY A 75 -5.62 -5.28 -23.22
CA GLY A 75 -6.46 -5.82 -24.27
C GLY A 75 -6.78 -4.80 -25.36
N TRP A 76 -7.06 -3.55 -24.99
CA TRP A 76 -7.28 -2.46 -25.93
C TRP A 76 -6.01 -2.10 -26.74
N LEU A 77 -4.87 -1.96 -26.07
CA LEU A 77 -3.59 -1.67 -26.72
C LEU A 77 -3.24 -2.77 -27.72
N ILE A 78 -3.46 -4.03 -27.35
CA ILE A 78 -3.24 -5.18 -28.19
C ILE A 78 -4.18 -5.16 -29.41
N SER A 79 -5.47 -4.90 -29.24
CA SER A 79 -6.44 -4.92 -30.33
C SER A 79 -6.25 -3.79 -31.36
N SER A 80 -5.61 -2.70 -30.95
CA SER A 80 -5.45 -1.49 -31.79
C SER A 80 -4.18 -1.46 -32.63
N SER A 81 -3.25 -2.43 -32.43
CA SER A 81 -1.90 -2.40 -33.04
C SER A 81 -1.64 -3.56 -33.99
N LYS A 82 -0.58 -3.45 -34.82
CA LYS A 82 -0.10 -4.57 -35.66
C LYS A 82 0.40 -5.71 -34.77
N LYS A 83 0.26 -6.96 -35.21
CA LYS A 83 0.68 -8.17 -34.45
C LYS A 83 2.11 -8.08 -33.88
N THR A 84 3.04 -7.54 -34.63
CA THR A 84 4.42 -7.36 -34.18
C THR A 84 4.52 -6.39 -33.02
N THR A 85 3.84 -5.25 -33.10
CA THR A 85 3.82 -4.24 -32.02
C THR A 85 3.13 -4.81 -30.78
N GLN A 86 2.08 -5.61 -30.95
CA GLN A 86 1.39 -6.30 -29.85
C GLN A 86 2.33 -7.21 -29.08
N MET A 87 3.09 -8.05 -29.79
CA MET A 87 4.03 -8.99 -29.17
C MET A 87 5.14 -8.24 -28.40
N PHE A 88 5.73 -7.21 -28.99
CA PHE A 88 6.75 -6.41 -28.31
C PHE A 88 6.20 -5.69 -27.07
N SER A 89 5.02 -5.09 -27.17
CA SER A 89 4.38 -4.42 -26.01
C SER A 89 4.06 -5.41 -24.89
N PHE A 90 3.59 -6.61 -25.23
CA PHE A 90 3.31 -7.66 -24.25
C PHE A 90 4.58 -8.14 -23.55
N VAL A 91 5.63 -8.47 -24.31
CA VAL A 91 6.91 -8.91 -23.75
C VAL A 91 7.52 -7.82 -22.88
N PHE A 92 7.52 -6.58 -23.35
CA PHE A 92 8.02 -5.44 -22.57
C PHE A 92 7.28 -5.25 -21.25
N MET A 93 5.95 -5.36 -21.28
CA MET A 93 5.13 -5.26 -20.06
C MET A 93 5.42 -6.41 -19.08
N VAL A 94 5.50 -7.66 -19.57
CA VAL A 94 5.85 -8.82 -18.73
C VAL A 94 7.21 -8.65 -18.09
N LEU A 95 8.21 -8.15 -18.81
CA LEU A 95 9.55 -7.89 -18.28
C LEU A 95 9.52 -6.81 -17.18
N ILE A 96 8.87 -5.67 -17.42
CA ILE A 96 8.76 -4.60 -16.43
C ILE A 96 8.05 -5.10 -15.18
N PHE A 97 6.87 -5.73 -15.32
CA PHE A 97 6.15 -6.24 -14.15
C PHE A 97 6.92 -7.36 -13.46
N GLY A 98 7.63 -8.20 -14.19
CA GLY A 98 8.50 -9.22 -13.62
C GLY A 98 9.59 -8.63 -12.73
N ILE A 99 10.25 -7.57 -13.18
CA ILE A 99 11.28 -6.85 -12.40
C ILE A 99 10.64 -6.22 -11.14
N LEU A 100 9.54 -5.48 -11.30
CA LEU A 100 8.87 -4.81 -10.18
C LEU A 100 8.38 -5.81 -9.12
N VAL A 101 7.85 -6.95 -9.55
CA VAL A 101 7.43 -8.04 -8.65
C VAL A 101 8.63 -8.67 -7.95
N ALA A 102 9.73 -8.91 -8.68
CA ALA A 102 10.94 -9.46 -8.10
C ALA A 102 11.54 -8.53 -7.03
N GLU A 103 11.62 -7.23 -7.29
CA GLU A 103 12.04 -6.23 -6.30
C GLU A 103 11.12 -6.22 -5.09
N ARG A 104 9.80 -6.23 -5.31
CA ARG A 104 8.83 -6.22 -4.23
C ARG A 104 8.88 -7.49 -3.38
N ASN A 105 9.09 -8.64 -4.00
CA ASN A 105 9.21 -9.91 -3.29
C ASN A 105 10.41 -9.95 -2.33
N GLN A 106 11.50 -9.23 -2.62
CA GLN A 106 12.63 -9.12 -1.70
C GLN A 106 12.24 -8.48 -0.36
N VAL A 107 11.33 -7.52 -0.37
CA VAL A 107 10.80 -6.88 0.86
C VAL A 107 10.01 -7.88 1.71
N TRP A 108 9.34 -8.84 1.09
CA TRP A 108 8.53 -9.87 1.78
C TRP A 108 9.30 -11.12 2.20
N THR A 109 10.62 -11.13 2.04
CA THR A 109 11.44 -12.31 2.32
C THR A 109 11.45 -12.69 3.80
N ASN A 110 11.43 -11.69 4.70
CA ASN A 110 11.39 -11.88 6.14
C ASN A 110 10.73 -10.67 6.85
N GLU A 111 10.36 -10.87 8.12
CA GLU A 111 9.67 -9.82 8.89
C GLU A 111 10.51 -8.56 9.09
N LEU A 112 11.83 -8.69 9.27
CA LEU A 112 12.72 -7.53 9.41
C LEU A 112 12.72 -6.66 8.15
N SER A 113 12.86 -7.27 6.98
CA SER A 113 12.81 -6.57 5.69
C SER A 113 11.49 -5.85 5.50
N LEU A 114 10.38 -6.57 5.75
CA LEU A 114 9.01 -6.05 5.61
C LEU A 114 8.76 -4.83 6.51
N TRP A 115 9.07 -4.96 7.80
CA TRP A 115 8.79 -3.89 8.75
C TRP A 115 9.78 -2.73 8.65
N SER A 116 11.02 -2.99 8.21
CA SER A 116 11.99 -1.94 7.89
C SER A 116 11.53 -1.07 6.70
N ASP A 117 11.07 -1.69 5.61
CA ASP A 117 10.45 -0.98 4.48
C ASP A 117 9.20 -0.19 4.92
N SER A 118 8.40 -0.80 5.81
CA SER A 118 7.20 -0.15 6.34
C SER A 118 7.52 1.09 7.20
N VAL A 119 8.60 1.07 7.98
CA VAL A 119 9.05 2.24 8.77
C VAL A 119 9.54 3.37 7.88
N THR A 120 10.23 3.08 6.79
CA THR A 120 10.66 4.14 5.84
C THR A 120 9.48 4.85 5.20
N LYS A 121 8.40 4.12 4.92
CA LYS A 121 7.17 4.66 4.32
C LYS A 121 6.26 5.35 5.33
N ASN A 122 6.25 4.88 6.58
CA ASN A 122 5.40 5.43 7.65
C ASN A 122 6.16 5.51 8.98
N PRO A 123 7.09 6.48 9.12
CA PRO A 123 8.00 6.60 10.25
C PRO A 123 7.33 6.96 11.59
N ASN A 124 6.06 7.35 11.57
CA ASN A 124 5.32 7.73 12.77
C ASN A 124 4.26 6.71 13.19
N SER A 125 4.16 5.56 12.51
CA SER A 125 3.17 4.55 12.83
C SER A 125 3.58 3.71 14.05
N PRO A 126 2.84 3.77 15.18
CA PRO A 126 3.13 2.96 16.35
C PRO A 126 3.08 1.45 16.07
N ARG A 127 2.14 1.03 15.23
CA ARG A 127 1.98 -0.36 14.83
C ARG A 127 3.21 -0.87 14.07
N VAL A 128 3.73 -0.07 13.15
CA VAL A 128 4.92 -0.45 12.37
C VAL A 128 6.13 -0.57 13.30
N HIS A 129 6.32 0.37 14.22
CA HIS A 129 7.38 0.30 15.22
C HIS A 129 7.24 -0.90 16.16
N ASN A 130 6.03 -1.22 16.61
CA ASN A 130 5.80 -2.42 17.41
C ASN A 130 6.22 -3.70 16.68
N ASN A 131 5.81 -3.84 15.42
CA ASN A 131 6.10 -5.03 14.64
C ASN A 131 7.59 -5.13 14.29
N LEU A 132 8.24 -4.01 13.96
CA LEU A 132 9.68 -3.99 13.73
C LEU A 132 10.47 -4.29 15.01
N GLY A 133 10.01 -3.77 16.15
CA GLY A 133 10.61 -4.09 17.45
C GLY A 133 10.49 -5.58 17.79
N LYS A 134 9.34 -6.19 17.52
CA LYS A 134 9.14 -7.64 17.66
C LYS A 134 10.08 -8.41 16.74
N ALA A 135 10.18 -8.05 15.46
CA ALA A 135 11.07 -8.71 14.51
C ALA A 135 12.55 -8.63 14.93
N TYR A 136 12.99 -7.48 15.47
CA TYR A 136 14.35 -7.36 16.04
C TYR A 136 14.54 -8.20 17.31
N TYR A 137 13.51 -8.35 18.14
CA TYR A 137 13.54 -9.21 19.31
C TYR A 137 13.75 -10.67 18.92
N GLU A 138 13.00 -11.15 17.92
CA GLU A 138 13.11 -12.52 17.39
C GLU A 138 14.46 -12.79 16.69
N ASP A 139 15.09 -11.73 16.13
CA ASP A 139 16.45 -11.76 15.55
C ASP A 139 17.56 -11.64 16.61
N GLY A 140 17.24 -11.57 17.91
CA GLY A 140 18.17 -11.43 19.00
C GLY A 140 18.81 -10.04 19.17
N LYS A 141 18.38 -9.05 18.40
CA LYS A 141 18.88 -7.66 18.46
C LYS A 141 18.13 -6.84 19.50
N LEU A 142 18.28 -7.21 20.77
CA LEU A 142 17.49 -6.71 21.90
C LEU A 142 17.55 -5.19 22.07
N LYS A 143 18.71 -4.56 21.87
CA LYS A 143 18.86 -3.09 21.98
C LYS A 143 18.03 -2.36 20.95
N THR A 144 18.07 -2.81 19.69
CA THR A 144 17.30 -2.21 18.59
C THR A 144 15.80 -2.47 18.77
N ALA A 145 15.44 -3.69 19.19
CA ALA A 145 14.06 -4.04 19.53
C ALA A 145 13.47 -3.07 20.55
N ARG A 146 14.21 -2.78 21.62
CA ARG A 146 13.81 -1.86 22.66
C ARG A 146 13.50 -0.45 22.15
N ILE A 147 14.38 0.10 21.31
CA ILE A 147 14.20 1.45 20.72
C ILE A 147 12.87 1.54 19.96
N HIS A 148 12.57 0.53 19.12
CA HIS A 148 11.35 0.53 18.33
C HIS A 148 10.10 0.30 19.18
N LEU A 149 10.15 -0.59 20.18
CA LEU A 149 9.03 -0.82 21.09
C LEU A 149 8.74 0.41 21.95
N GLU A 150 9.78 1.07 22.49
CA GLU A 150 9.63 2.32 23.24
C GLU A 150 9.01 3.43 22.39
N LYS A 151 9.43 3.56 21.12
CA LYS A 151 8.84 4.52 20.19
C LYS A 151 7.37 4.22 19.89
N SER A 152 6.99 2.95 19.80
CA SER A 152 5.60 2.55 19.65
C SER A 152 4.74 2.95 20.86
N VAL A 153 5.20 2.65 22.09
CA VAL A 153 4.49 2.96 23.33
C VAL A 153 4.42 4.47 23.57
N SER A 154 5.49 5.22 23.28
CA SER A 154 5.49 6.68 23.42
C SER A 154 4.51 7.38 22.49
N SER A 155 4.29 6.82 21.30
CA SER A 155 3.33 7.36 20.32
C SER A 155 1.87 7.09 20.69
N ILE A 156 1.57 5.91 21.23
CA ILE A 156 0.25 5.54 21.76
C ILE A 156 0.45 4.74 23.05
N PRO A 157 0.40 5.39 24.22
CA PRO A 157 0.60 4.70 25.50
C PRO A 157 -0.39 3.58 25.79
N GLN A 158 -1.59 3.65 25.22
CA GLN A 158 -2.65 2.66 25.39
C GLN A 158 -2.53 1.46 24.42
N TYR A 159 -1.46 1.38 23.60
CA TYR A 159 -1.29 0.28 22.65
C TYR A 159 -0.82 -0.99 23.36
N ILE A 160 -1.79 -1.81 23.80
CA ILE A 160 -1.59 -3.00 24.64
C ILE A 160 -0.55 -3.95 24.06
N LYS A 161 -0.54 -4.17 22.73
CA LYS A 161 0.44 -5.06 22.07
C LYS A 161 1.88 -4.59 22.25
N ALA A 162 2.12 -3.27 22.17
CA ALA A 162 3.45 -2.73 22.34
C ALA A 162 3.89 -2.77 23.82
N GLN A 163 2.97 -2.54 24.76
CA GLN A 163 3.24 -2.68 26.20
C GLN A 163 3.63 -4.13 26.53
N PHE A 164 2.87 -5.09 26.04
CA PHE A 164 3.16 -6.52 26.24
C PHE A 164 4.52 -6.91 25.67
N ASN A 165 4.84 -6.47 24.45
CA ASN A 165 6.11 -6.79 23.83
C ASN A 165 7.31 -6.16 24.57
N ILE A 166 7.19 -4.93 25.07
CA ILE A 166 8.26 -4.30 25.86
C ILE A 166 8.44 -4.95 27.22
N GLU A 167 7.37 -5.43 27.83
CA GLU A 167 7.42 -6.16 29.09
C GLU A 167 8.11 -7.51 28.93
N ASN A 168 7.77 -8.26 27.89
CA ASN A 168 8.45 -9.51 27.55
C ASN A 168 9.95 -9.29 27.32
N LEU A 169 10.31 -8.24 26.59
CA LEU A 169 11.71 -7.88 26.38
C LEU A 169 12.45 -7.58 27.70
N LYS A 170 11.81 -6.83 28.62
CA LYS A 170 12.40 -6.51 29.93
C LYS A 170 12.60 -7.75 30.79
N ASN A 171 11.66 -8.68 30.76
CA ASN A 171 11.77 -9.94 31.52
C ASN A 171 12.91 -10.80 30.97
N PHE A 172 13.04 -10.91 29.66
CA PHE A 172 14.12 -11.63 29.00
C PHE A 172 15.53 -11.07 29.29
N ILE A 173 15.67 -9.76 29.46
CA ILE A 173 16.96 -9.11 29.78
C ILE A 173 17.36 -9.29 31.26
N LYS A 174 16.40 -9.61 32.15
CA LYS A 174 16.64 -9.82 33.58
C LYS A 174 17.10 -11.24 33.92
N GLU A 175 16.82 -12.22 33.05
CA GLU A 175 17.33 -13.59 33.13
C GLU A 175 18.76 -13.67 32.58
#